data_2522092616f018acc3c49b5303279ca2
#
_entry.id   2522092616f018acc3c49b5303279ca2
#
_cell.length_a   1.000
_cell.length_b   1.000
_cell.length_c   1.000
_cell.angle_alpha   90.00
_cell.angle_beta   90.00
_cell.angle_gamma   90.00
#
_symmetry.space_group_name_H-M   'P 1'
#
loop_
_entity.id
_entity.type
_entity.pdbx_description
1 polymer ?
#
loop_
_entity_poly.entity_id
_entity_poly.type
_entity_poly.pdbx_seq_one_letter_code
_entity_poly.pdbx_strand_id
1 'polypeptide(L)'
;CGHSFKQEESDEKGALDNFVMTEIDLLKRSNFSWCDLFGDDCALLAAGFKAWAGVFFLEGRWYAVGGFERSPVRLLGVGERTVCLAQANDWLNEQESDDAAHKSRRWLNELPTPGQLRYLPPEARADFGLTRYQASALLTFKFNKHAIQRVVHAANQSYLEAA
;
A
#
# COMPACT_ATOMS: atom_id res chain seq x y z
N CYS A 1 25.67 -10.84 35.83
CA CYS A 1 25.44 -11.30 34.47
C CYS A 1 23.94 -11.36 34.07
N GLY A 2 23.01 -11.46 35.03
CA GLY A 2 21.58 -11.51 34.75
C GLY A 2 20.94 -10.18 34.34
N HIS A 3 21.55 -9.05 34.64
CA HIS A 3 21.01 -7.72 34.35
C HIS A 3 21.15 -7.29 32.88
N SER A 4 22.24 -7.67 32.20
CA SER A 4 22.46 -7.31 30.80
C SER A 4 21.47 -8.05 29.87
N PHE A 5 21.14 -9.31 30.18
CA PHE A 5 20.24 -10.12 29.38
C PHE A 5 18.77 -9.62 29.41
N LYS A 6 18.30 -9.20 30.60
CA LYS A 6 16.95 -8.65 30.76
C LYS A 6 16.79 -7.26 30.12
N GLN A 7 17.88 -6.49 30.06
CA GLN A 7 17.86 -5.17 29.44
C GLN A 7 17.83 -5.24 27.92
N GLU A 8 18.56 -6.17 27.32
CA GLU A 8 18.52 -6.42 25.86
C GLU A 8 17.12 -6.86 25.42
N GLU A 9 16.48 -7.79 26.12
CA GLU A 9 15.13 -8.25 25.83
C GLU A 9 14.10 -7.14 25.95
N SER A 10 14.26 -6.26 26.94
CA SER A 10 13.40 -5.07 27.14
C SER A 10 13.60 -4.05 26.01
N ASP A 11 14.83 -3.83 25.56
CA ASP A 11 15.14 -2.88 24.49
C ASP A 11 14.61 -3.37 23.13
N GLU A 12 14.73 -4.66 22.81
CA GLU A 12 14.16 -5.25 21.61
C GLU A 12 12.62 -5.14 21.58
N LYS A 13 11.98 -5.42 22.68
CA LYS A 13 10.52 -5.31 22.79
C LYS A 13 10.06 -3.86 22.65
N GLY A 14 10.76 -2.92 23.27
CA GLY A 14 10.49 -1.50 23.12
C GLY A 14 10.65 -1.00 21.70
N ALA A 15 11.69 -1.46 20.98
CA ALA A 15 11.92 -1.13 19.58
C ALA A 15 10.80 -1.68 18.68
N LEU A 16 10.34 -2.91 18.89
CA LEU A 16 9.22 -3.52 18.17
C LEU A 16 7.92 -2.78 18.41
N ASP A 17 7.61 -2.43 19.66
CA ASP A 17 6.41 -1.70 20.01
C ASP A 17 6.41 -0.30 19.37
N ASN A 18 7.54 0.39 19.35
CA ASN A 18 7.71 1.68 18.68
C ASN A 18 7.53 1.59 17.17
N PHE A 19 8.02 0.52 16.53
CA PHE A 19 7.88 0.27 15.11
C PHE A 19 6.40 0.10 14.71
N VAL A 20 5.65 -0.73 15.45
CA VAL A 20 4.22 -0.96 15.20
C VAL A 20 3.43 0.34 15.41
N MET A 21 3.72 1.10 16.45
CA MET A 21 3.05 2.37 16.73
C MET A 21 3.32 3.41 15.62
N THR A 22 4.53 3.46 15.07
CA THR A 22 4.90 4.37 13.97
C THR A 22 4.10 4.05 12.70
N GLU A 23 3.92 2.77 12.37
CA GLU A 23 3.14 2.36 11.20
C GLU A 23 1.65 2.71 11.37
N ILE A 24 1.06 2.41 12.52
CA ILE A 24 -0.34 2.77 12.84
C ILE A 24 -0.53 4.28 12.74
N ASP A 25 0.39 5.06 13.28
CA ASP A 25 0.35 6.51 13.26
C ASP A 25 0.42 7.06 11.82
N LEU A 26 1.30 6.51 11.00
CA LEU A 26 1.43 6.87 9.58
C LEU A 26 0.12 6.62 8.83
N LEU A 27 -0.49 5.46 8.99
CA LEU A 27 -1.76 5.11 8.33
C LEU A 27 -2.90 6.01 8.80
N LYS A 28 -2.93 6.39 10.07
CA LYS A 28 -3.93 7.32 10.61
C LYS A 28 -3.77 8.74 10.08
N ARG A 29 -2.54 9.20 9.94
CA ARG A 29 -2.22 10.56 9.47
C ARG A 29 -2.28 10.71 7.96
N SER A 30 -2.22 9.62 7.22
CA SER A 30 -2.30 9.67 5.76
C SER A 30 -3.59 10.35 5.30
N ASN A 31 -3.49 11.17 4.25
CA ASN A 31 -4.64 11.77 3.59
C ASN A 31 -5.46 10.75 2.80
N PHE A 32 -4.92 9.57 2.56
CA PHE A 32 -5.53 8.53 1.76
C PHE A 32 -5.92 7.33 2.62
N SER A 33 -6.90 6.57 2.16
CA SER A 33 -7.30 5.31 2.77
C SER A 33 -6.50 4.18 2.12
N TRP A 34 -5.66 3.51 2.90
CA TRP A 34 -4.86 2.38 2.44
C TRP A 34 -5.69 1.10 2.51
N CYS A 35 -5.89 0.46 1.37
CA CYS A 35 -6.70 -0.76 1.25
C CYS A 35 -5.82 -2.00 1.21
N ASP A 36 -6.14 -2.99 2.03
CA ASP A 36 -5.53 -4.32 1.94
C ASP A 36 -6.21 -5.09 0.80
N LEU A 37 -5.48 -5.29 -0.31
CA LEU A 37 -6.04 -5.82 -1.55
C LEU A 37 -6.52 -7.27 -1.43
N PHE A 38 -5.84 -8.08 -0.62
CA PHE A 38 -6.09 -9.53 -0.55
C PHE A 38 -6.50 -10.01 0.84
N GLY A 39 -6.52 -9.14 1.82
CA GLY A 39 -6.90 -9.47 3.19
C GLY A 39 -5.81 -10.20 3.99
N ASP A 40 -4.60 -10.33 3.47
CA ASP A 40 -3.47 -11.01 4.09
C ASP A 40 -2.34 -10.07 4.53
N ASP A 41 -2.58 -8.77 4.43
CA ASP A 41 -1.65 -7.70 4.83
C ASP A 41 -0.31 -7.70 4.04
N CYS A 42 -0.28 -8.34 2.89
CA CYS A 42 0.90 -8.41 2.02
C CYS A 42 0.87 -7.43 0.85
N ALA A 43 -0.23 -6.76 0.63
CA ALA A 43 -0.39 -5.78 -0.45
C ALA A 43 -1.36 -4.69 -0.03
N LEU A 44 -0.86 -3.48 0.08
CA LEU A 44 -1.66 -2.30 0.41
C LEU A 44 -1.62 -1.30 -0.75
N LEU A 45 -2.75 -0.69 -1.05
CA LEU A 45 -2.84 0.28 -2.13
C LEU A 45 -3.73 1.45 -1.74
N ALA A 46 -3.30 2.65 -2.06
CA ALA A 46 -4.09 3.86 -1.96
C ALA A 46 -4.19 4.52 -3.33
N ALA A 47 -5.39 4.94 -3.72
CA ALA A 47 -5.65 5.53 -5.02
C ALA A 47 -6.30 6.90 -4.88
N GLY A 48 -5.77 7.88 -5.64
CA GLY A 48 -6.41 9.14 -5.90
C GLY A 48 -7.09 9.12 -7.26
N PHE A 49 -7.38 10.30 -7.83
CA PHE A 49 -7.93 10.40 -9.18
C PHE A 49 -6.84 10.37 -10.25
N LYS A 50 -5.69 10.97 -9.99
CA LYS A 50 -4.58 11.08 -10.94
C LYS A 50 -3.45 10.11 -10.66
N ALA A 51 -3.23 9.78 -9.40
CA ALA A 51 -2.13 8.96 -8.95
C ALA A 51 -2.59 7.86 -8.00
N TRP A 52 -1.79 6.83 -7.89
CA TRP A 52 -1.96 5.75 -6.92
C TRP A 52 -0.58 5.31 -6.43
N ALA A 53 -0.53 4.72 -5.26
CA ALA A 53 0.68 4.12 -4.71
C ALA A 53 0.34 2.80 -4.02
N GLY A 54 1.27 1.87 -4.04
CA GLY A 54 1.09 0.56 -3.41
C GLY A 54 2.38 0.06 -2.79
N VAL A 55 2.23 -0.81 -1.80
CA VAL A 55 3.34 -1.54 -1.20
C VAL A 55 3.04 -3.03 -1.26
N PHE A 56 4.02 -3.81 -1.68
CA PHE A 56 3.88 -5.23 -1.96
C PHE A 56 5.02 -6.02 -1.34
N PHE A 57 4.67 -7.13 -0.72
CA PHE A 57 5.63 -8.06 -0.12
C PHE A 57 6.03 -9.14 -1.13
N LEU A 58 7.34 -9.33 -1.29
CA LEU A 58 7.87 -10.40 -2.15
C LEU A 58 9.20 -10.89 -1.57
N GLU A 59 9.28 -12.19 -1.33
CA GLU A 59 10.51 -12.87 -0.90
C GLU A 59 11.23 -12.19 0.27
N GLY A 60 10.49 -11.88 1.33
CA GLY A 60 11.02 -11.33 2.56
C GLY A 60 11.25 -9.83 2.57
N ARG A 61 10.85 -9.11 1.52
CA ARG A 61 11.01 -7.65 1.44
C ARG A 61 9.78 -6.96 0.90
N TRP A 62 9.69 -5.67 1.20
CA TRP A 62 8.63 -4.81 0.72
C TRP A 62 9.12 -3.95 -0.43
N TYR A 63 8.22 -3.67 -1.35
CA TYR A 63 8.45 -2.84 -2.53
C TYR A 63 7.37 -1.78 -2.60
N ALA A 64 7.77 -0.51 -2.67
CA ALA A 64 6.85 0.60 -2.89
C ALA A 64 6.85 0.97 -4.37
N VAL A 65 5.67 1.07 -4.95
CA VAL A 65 5.48 1.46 -6.35
C VAL A 65 4.44 2.55 -6.46
N GLY A 66 4.46 3.30 -7.54
CA GLY A 66 3.47 4.33 -7.81
C GLY A 66 3.20 4.48 -9.29
N GLY A 67 2.01 4.95 -9.62
CA GLY A 67 1.59 5.27 -10.97
C GLY A 67 0.88 6.61 -11.03
N PHE A 68 1.09 7.33 -12.11
CA PHE A 68 0.51 8.65 -12.32
C PHE A 68 -0.01 8.75 -13.75
N GLU A 69 -1.33 8.88 -13.90
CA GLU A 69 -2.03 9.00 -15.20
C GLU A 69 -1.46 8.04 -16.27
N ARG A 70 -0.93 8.57 -17.36
CA ARG A 70 -0.38 7.81 -18.48
C ARG A 70 1.10 7.51 -18.34
N SER A 71 1.68 7.76 -17.18
CA SER A 71 3.10 7.49 -16.91
C SER A 71 3.33 6.02 -16.56
N PRO A 72 4.53 5.48 -16.83
CA PRO A 72 4.87 4.13 -16.40
C PRO A 72 4.87 3.99 -14.88
N VAL A 73 4.59 2.79 -14.38
CA VAL A 73 4.72 2.46 -12.96
C VAL A 73 6.19 2.60 -12.54
N ARG A 74 6.41 3.24 -11.39
CA ARG A 74 7.73 3.56 -10.87
C ARG A 74 8.00 2.82 -9.57
N LEU A 75 9.23 2.40 -9.36
CA LEU A 75 9.71 1.94 -8.07
C LEU A 75 9.97 3.15 -7.16
N LEU A 76 9.37 3.17 -5.97
CA LEU A 76 9.50 4.27 -5.02
C LEU A 76 10.41 3.91 -3.85
N GLY A 77 10.54 2.64 -3.52
CA GLY A 77 11.39 2.19 -2.43
C GLY A 77 11.39 0.69 -2.29
N VAL A 78 12.38 0.18 -1.59
CA VAL A 78 12.59 -1.24 -1.30
C VAL A 78 13.09 -1.38 0.13
N GLY A 79 12.62 -2.39 0.85
CA GLY A 79 13.14 -2.71 2.17
C GLY A 79 12.05 -3.04 3.16
N GLU A 80 12.02 -2.32 4.26
CA GLU A 80 11.07 -2.54 5.35
C GLU A 80 9.70 -1.93 5.03
N ARG A 81 8.66 -2.57 5.52
CA ARG A 81 7.27 -2.16 5.31
C ARG A 81 6.99 -0.70 5.67
N THR A 82 7.38 -0.27 6.87
CA THR A 82 7.13 1.10 7.34
C THR A 82 7.81 2.14 6.46
N VAL A 83 9.04 1.88 6.04
CA VAL A 83 9.79 2.76 5.13
C VAL A 83 9.10 2.83 3.76
N CYS A 84 8.71 1.70 3.21
CA CYS A 84 8.00 1.65 1.93
C CYS A 84 6.65 2.38 2.00
N LEU A 85 5.89 2.19 3.07
CA LEU A 85 4.62 2.91 3.29
C LEU A 85 4.85 4.42 3.35
N ALA A 86 5.86 4.87 4.09
CA ALA A 86 6.18 6.30 4.19
C ALA A 86 6.57 6.88 2.83
N GLN A 87 7.42 6.21 2.09
CA GLN A 87 7.85 6.64 0.75
C GLN A 87 6.67 6.70 -0.24
N ALA A 88 5.83 5.67 -0.22
CA ALA A 88 4.65 5.61 -1.08
C ALA A 88 3.64 6.71 -0.73
N ASN A 89 3.40 6.93 0.56
CA ASN A 89 2.48 7.97 1.03
C ASN A 89 2.97 9.38 0.68
N ASP A 90 4.24 9.66 0.88
CA ASP A 90 4.84 10.95 0.54
C ASP A 90 4.77 11.23 -0.96
N TRP A 91 5.10 10.23 -1.77
CA TRP A 91 5.01 10.35 -3.22
C TRP A 91 3.57 10.61 -3.67
N LEU A 92 2.60 9.88 -3.12
CA LEU A 92 1.19 10.05 -3.47
C LEU A 92 0.68 11.45 -3.08
N ASN A 93 1.08 11.96 -1.92
CA ASN A 93 0.74 13.33 -1.49
C ASN A 93 1.29 14.40 -2.45
N GLU A 94 2.47 14.17 -3.01
CA GLU A 94 3.09 15.09 -3.98
C GLU A 94 2.38 15.05 -5.34
N GLN A 95 1.96 13.87 -5.78
CA GLN A 95 1.36 13.68 -7.11
C GLN A 95 -0.14 13.99 -7.13
N GLU A 96 -0.86 13.63 -6.08
CA GLU A 96 -2.31 13.81 -6.01
C GLU A 96 -2.65 15.09 -5.26
N SER A 97 -3.13 16.08 -5.99
CA SER A 97 -3.52 17.39 -5.44
C SER A 97 -5.04 17.57 -5.30
N ASP A 98 -5.82 16.59 -5.72
CA ASP A 98 -7.26 16.70 -5.69
C ASP A 98 -7.82 16.33 -4.31
N ASP A 99 -8.38 17.32 -3.61
CA ASP A 99 -9.01 17.14 -2.31
C ASP A 99 -10.13 16.10 -2.32
N ALA A 100 -10.74 15.84 -3.47
CA ALA A 100 -11.78 14.83 -3.60
C ALA A 100 -11.27 13.40 -3.38
N ALA A 101 -9.96 13.18 -3.51
CA ALA A 101 -9.33 11.90 -3.19
C ALA A 101 -9.08 11.68 -1.69
N HIS A 102 -9.27 12.72 -0.87
CA HIS A 102 -9.01 12.63 0.57
C HIS A 102 -9.94 11.61 1.23
N LYS A 103 -9.39 10.84 2.19
CA LYS A 103 -10.10 9.76 2.89
C LYS A 103 -11.37 10.20 3.63
N SER A 104 -11.49 11.49 3.95
CA SER A 104 -12.70 12.03 4.61
C SER A 104 -13.86 12.26 3.65
N ARG A 105 -13.67 12.13 2.35
CA ARG A 105 -14.73 12.36 1.38
C ARG A 105 -15.77 11.24 1.42
N ARG A 106 -17.04 11.65 1.40
CA ARG A 106 -18.19 10.77 1.58
C ARG A 106 -18.29 9.68 0.51
N TRP A 107 -17.92 10.00 -0.74
CA TRP A 107 -18.04 9.06 -1.84
C TRP A 107 -17.21 7.78 -1.66
N LEU A 108 -16.12 7.85 -0.88
CA LEU A 108 -15.28 6.69 -0.61
C LEU A 108 -16.05 5.54 0.03
N ASN A 109 -17.04 5.86 0.86
CA ASN A 109 -17.83 4.89 1.61
C ASN A 109 -19.15 4.52 0.94
N GLU A 110 -19.43 5.07 -0.24
CA GLU A 110 -20.62 4.71 -1.02
C GLU A 110 -20.46 3.31 -1.64
N LEU A 111 -21.56 2.77 -2.14
CA LEU A 111 -21.55 1.49 -2.86
C LEU A 111 -20.76 1.62 -4.17
N PRO A 112 -20.12 0.52 -4.63
CA PRO A 112 -19.48 0.51 -5.93
C PRO A 112 -20.47 0.87 -7.05
N THR A 113 -19.97 1.52 -8.10
CA THR A 113 -20.77 1.82 -9.28
C THR A 113 -21.01 0.54 -10.10
N PRO A 114 -22.09 0.48 -10.92
CA PRO A 114 -22.30 -0.65 -11.84
C PRO A 114 -21.10 -0.87 -12.78
N GLY A 115 -20.46 0.21 -13.22
CA GLY A 115 -19.26 0.13 -14.06
C GLY A 115 -18.10 -0.54 -13.34
N GLN A 116 -17.89 -0.22 -12.07
CA GLN A 116 -16.85 -0.87 -11.25
C GLN A 116 -17.17 -2.36 -11.07
N LEU A 117 -18.39 -2.70 -10.72
CA LEU A 117 -18.81 -4.10 -10.51
C LEU A 117 -18.58 -4.96 -11.75
N ARG A 118 -18.74 -4.40 -12.95
CA ARG A 118 -18.56 -5.12 -14.21
C ARG A 118 -17.15 -5.68 -14.36
N TYR A 119 -16.13 -4.96 -13.91
CA TYR A 119 -14.73 -5.33 -14.07
C TYR A 119 -14.13 -6.05 -12.86
N LEU A 120 -14.87 -6.14 -11.76
CA LEU A 120 -14.43 -6.86 -10.56
C LEU A 120 -14.64 -8.36 -10.70
N PRO A 121 -13.75 -9.19 -10.07
CA PRO A 121 -13.96 -10.63 -10.03
C PRO A 121 -15.23 -10.98 -9.21
N PRO A 122 -15.84 -12.18 -9.46
CA PRO A 122 -17.09 -12.56 -8.79
C PRO A 122 -17.01 -12.54 -7.25
N GLU A 123 -15.86 -12.89 -6.68
CA GLU A 123 -15.65 -12.90 -5.22
C GLU A 123 -15.78 -11.49 -4.64
N ALA A 124 -15.21 -10.49 -5.31
CA ALA A 124 -15.29 -9.11 -4.89
C ALA A 124 -16.70 -8.54 -5.07
N ARG A 125 -17.39 -8.92 -6.14
CA ARG A 125 -18.78 -8.50 -6.38
C ARG A 125 -19.75 -9.06 -5.35
N ALA A 126 -19.44 -10.23 -4.79
CA ALA A 126 -20.28 -10.87 -3.77
C ALA A 126 -20.09 -10.26 -2.37
N ASP A 127 -19.07 -9.42 -2.18
CA ASP A 127 -18.81 -8.77 -0.90
C ASP A 127 -19.74 -7.57 -0.69
N PHE A 128 -20.75 -7.74 0.16
CA PHE A 128 -21.71 -6.68 0.48
C PHE A 128 -21.11 -5.51 1.26
N GLY A 129 -19.95 -5.69 1.89
CA GLY A 129 -19.22 -4.66 2.59
C GLY A 129 -18.28 -3.84 1.72
N LEU A 130 -18.17 -4.16 0.42
CA LEU A 130 -17.26 -3.48 -0.48
C LEU A 130 -17.68 -2.03 -0.71
N THR A 131 -16.76 -1.10 -0.45
CA THR A 131 -16.99 0.33 -0.71
C THR A 131 -16.54 0.71 -2.12
N ARG A 132 -17.01 1.87 -2.59
CA ARG A 132 -16.58 2.43 -3.88
C ARG A 132 -15.07 2.65 -3.94
N TYR A 133 -14.47 3.09 -2.84
CA TYR A 133 -13.02 3.29 -2.76
C TYR A 133 -12.25 1.97 -2.83
N GLN A 134 -12.71 0.95 -2.11
CA GLN A 134 -12.10 -0.38 -2.17
C GLN A 134 -12.20 -0.97 -3.57
N ALA A 135 -13.34 -0.81 -4.23
CA ALA A 135 -13.53 -1.20 -5.63
C ALA A 135 -12.54 -0.46 -6.54
N SER A 136 -12.36 0.83 -6.34
CA SER A 136 -11.37 1.63 -7.08
C SER A 136 -9.96 1.12 -6.89
N ALA A 137 -9.58 0.80 -5.65
CA ALA A 137 -8.24 0.26 -5.35
C ALA A 137 -8.02 -1.10 -6.01
N LEU A 138 -9.00 -2.01 -5.94
CA LEU A 138 -8.94 -3.33 -6.58
C LEU A 138 -8.82 -3.21 -8.10
N LEU A 139 -9.57 -2.30 -8.72
CA LEU A 139 -9.50 -2.07 -10.16
C LEU A 139 -8.17 -1.42 -10.57
N THR A 140 -7.66 -0.50 -9.79
CA THR A 140 -6.34 0.10 -10.02
C THR A 140 -5.27 -0.98 -10.04
N PHE A 141 -5.30 -1.89 -9.08
CA PHE A 141 -4.39 -3.04 -9.06
C PHE A 141 -4.59 -3.94 -10.28
N LYS A 142 -5.84 -4.29 -10.59
CA LYS A 142 -6.16 -5.19 -11.72
C LYS A 142 -5.60 -4.65 -13.04
N PHE A 143 -5.82 -3.37 -13.32
CA PHE A 143 -5.39 -2.75 -14.59
C PHE A 143 -3.87 -2.49 -14.65
N ASN A 144 -3.20 -2.42 -13.51
CA ASN A 144 -1.76 -2.17 -13.44
C ASN A 144 -0.94 -3.40 -13.01
N LYS A 145 -1.59 -4.54 -12.83
CA LYS A 145 -0.99 -5.76 -12.28
C LYS A 145 0.31 -6.16 -12.98
N HIS A 146 0.29 -6.22 -14.32
CA HIS A 146 1.46 -6.64 -15.08
C HIS A 146 2.62 -5.63 -14.96
N ALA A 147 2.32 -4.34 -14.98
CA ALA A 147 3.33 -3.30 -14.80
C ALA A 147 3.93 -3.33 -13.39
N ILE A 148 3.10 -3.51 -12.37
CA ILE A 148 3.53 -3.67 -10.97
C ILE A 148 4.45 -4.89 -10.85
N GLN A 149 4.04 -6.03 -11.38
CA GLN A 149 4.82 -7.26 -11.32
C GLN A 149 6.18 -7.08 -12.00
N ARG A 150 6.23 -6.45 -13.16
CA ARG A 150 7.50 -6.19 -13.86
C ARG A 150 8.45 -5.34 -13.02
N VAL A 151 7.95 -4.27 -12.42
CA VAL A 151 8.76 -3.36 -11.59
C VAL A 151 9.27 -4.07 -10.34
N VAL A 152 8.40 -4.78 -9.63
CA VAL A 152 8.74 -5.50 -8.40
C VAL A 152 9.72 -6.64 -8.68
N HIS A 153 9.48 -7.45 -9.70
CA HIS A 153 10.37 -8.55 -10.07
C HIS A 153 11.74 -8.06 -10.54
N ALA A 154 11.78 -6.98 -11.31
CA ALA A 154 13.05 -6.38 -11.74
C ALA A 154 13.87 -5.88 -10.56
N ALA A 155 13.22 -5.23 -9.58
CA ALA A 155 13.88 -4.76 -8.35
C ALA A 155 14.38 -5.93 -7.49
N ASN A 156 13.57 -6.99 -7.36
CA ASN A 156 13.96 -8.20 -6.64
C ASN A 156 15.16 -8.89 -7.31
N GLN A 157 15.15 -8.99 -8.62
CA GLN A 157 16.24 -9.58 -9.40
C GLN A 157 17.54 -8.79 -9.23
N SER A 158 17.48 -7.47 -9.30
CA SER A 158 18.64 -6.59 -9.07
C SER A 158 19.24 -6.80 -7.69
N TYR A 159 18.41 -6.99 -6.69
CA TYR A 159 18.88 -7.29 -5.33
C TYR A 159 19.58 -8.65 -5.25
N LEU A 160 18.98 -9.70 -5.84
CA LEU A 160 19.57 -11.04 -5.83
C LEU A 160 20.93 -11.08 -6.55
N GLU A 161 21.07 -10.33 -7.65
CA GLU A 161 22.33 -10.22 -8.39
C GLU A 161 23.41 -9.45 -7.62
N ALA A 162 23.01 -8.45 -6.81
CA ALA A 162 23.94 -7.67 -5.99
C ALA A 162 24.39 -8.43 -4.74
N ALA A 163 23.65 -9.44 -4.32
CA ALA A 163 24.01 -10.28 -3.19
C ALA A 163 24.95 -11.40 -3.62
#